data_1e340aa95efc8038db1d22772f52939e
#
_entry.id   1e340aa95efc8038db1d22772f52939e
#
_cell.length_a   1.000
_cell.length_b   1.000
_cell.length_c   1.000
_cell.angle_alpha   90.00
_cell.angle_beta   90.00
_cell.angle_gamma   90.00
#
_symmetry.space_group_name_H-M   'P 1'
#
loop_
_entity.id
_entity.type
_entity.pdbx_description
1 polymer ?
#
loop_
_entity_poly.entity_id
_entity_poly.type
_entity_poly.pdbx_seq_one_letter_code
_entity_poly.pdbx_strand_id
1 'polypeptide(L)'
;QAPSYAPQPQPQPQAPASAAAAETAYLPPVGQHAPQPQAAAPAAAATAADPEGDGPAYGPATVAGNTRVTDAQRARAEGRSPIIEPGMQPAALTALLGLLLAGTAELGVYGLLVPLVVLQGVTAAGWFRLNGMWPARQGIALGFAGALAADVAVLAAGREHAPAAILGTLGVWVLLSLVLQLRSHADPDERMYGLMASVAAAALAIVATGYLAAPPDAVAVGGAAVAVAVLARSLPLPAAASVVVALLAAAGAGIAVGGMTDLGAKGALLGAGAAVCALIGHRAASYDYPSRFVHFTAGVALPLSAAAPVVWMLGRALG
;
A
#
# COMPACT_ATOMS: atom_id res chain seq x y z
N GLN A 1 19.59 18.18 -72.48
CA GLN A 1 19.87 18.84 -71.17
C GLN A 1 19.60 17.85 -70.07
N ALA A 2 20.69 17.37 -69.46
CA ALA A 2 20.61 16.46 -68.30
C ALA A 2 20.54 17.28 -67.01
N PRO A 3 19.75 16.85 -65.99
CA PRO A 3 19.71 17.55 -64.71
C PRO A 3 20.97 17.25 -63.89
N SER A 4 21.58 18.32 -63.40
CA SER A 4 22.72 18.31 -62.51
C SER A 4 22.32 17.78 -61.11
N TYR A 5 22.88 16.67 -60.66
CA TYR A 5 22.75 16.18 -59.30
C TYR A 5 23.80 16.89 -58.40
N ALA A 6 23.30 17.56 -57.38
CA ALA A 6 24.13 18.07 -56.30
C ALA A 6 24.52 16.95 -55.33
N PRO A 7 25.75 16.87 -54.81
CA PRO A 7 26.15 15.83 -53.89
C PRO A 7 25.51 16.02 -52.51
N GLN A 8 24.98 14.90 -51.98
CA GLN A 8 24.52 14.83 -50.60
C GLN A 8 25.74 14.86 -49.63
N PRO A 9 25.60 15.52 -48.48
CA PRO A 9 26.63 15.50 -47.46
C PRO A 9 26.76 14.08 -46.86
N GLN A 10 27.97 13.52 -46.84
CA GLN A 10 28.27 12.29 -46.16
C GLN A 10 28.13 12.40 -44.65
N PRO A 11 27.62 11.38 -43.95
CA PRO A 11 27.59 11.36 -42.50
C PRO A 11 29.02 11.31 -41.95
N GLN A 12 29.36 12.25 -41.07
CA GLN A 12 30.60 12.25 -40.33
C GLN A 12 30.63 11.01 -39.38
N PRO A 13 31.79 10.34 -39.25
CA PRO A 13 31.92 9.28 -38.26
C PRO A 13 31.82 9.88 -36.85
N GLN A 14 30.84 9.40 -36.05
CA GLN A 14 30.79 9.68 -34.63
C GLN A 14 32.01 9.06 -33.96
N ALA A 15 32.78 9.86 -33.27
CA ALA A 15 33.83 9.40 -32.38
C ALA A 15 33.24 8.51 -31.28
N PRO A 16 33.96 7.45 -30.86
CA PRO A 16 33.51 6.60 -29.77
C PRO A 16 33.38 7.44 -28.48
N ALA A 17 32.24 7.35 -27.83
CA ALA A 17 32.04 7.93 -26.52
C ALA A 17 33.13 7.35 -25.59
N SER A 18 34.04 8.19 -25.16
CA SER A 18 34.97 7.88 -24.09
C SER A 18 34.17 7.53 -22.86
N ALA A 19 34.43 6.33 -22.32
CA ALA A 19 33.99 5.94 -21.00
C ALA A 19 34.46 7.00 -20.00
N ALA A 20 33.55 7.91 -19.62
CA ALA A 20 33.74 8.74 -18.45
C ALA A 20 33.66 7.78 -17.25
N ALA A 21 34.81 7.55 -16.64
CA ALA A 21 34.96 6.84 -15.40
C ALA A 21 33.96 7.34 -14.39
N ALA A 22 33.34 6.40 -13.67
CA ALA A 22 32.59 6.66 -12.46
C ALA A 22 33.52 7.34 -11.45
N GLU A 23 33.52 8.65 -11.38
CA GLU A 23 33.98 9.36 -10.21
C GLU A 23 32.92 9.17 -9.14
N THR A 24 33.23 8.34 -8.16
CA THR A 24 32.59 8.31 -6.86
C THR A 24 32.69 9.72 -6.29
N ALA A 25 31.59 10.46 -6.35
CA ALA A 25 31.50 11.75 -5.70
C ALA A 25 31.59 11.54 -4.18
N TYR A 26 32.77 11.79 -3.63
CA TYR A 26 32.97 11.96 -2.21
C TYR A 26 32.15 13.18 -1.78
N LEU A 27 31.13 12.99 -0.96
CA LEU A 27 30.40 14.09 -0.33
C LEU A 27 31.37 14.80 0.61
N PRO A 28 31.65 16.10 0.42
CA PRO A 28 32.44 16.85 1.40
C PRO A 28 31.63 17.01 2.69
N PRO A 29 32.28 17.08 3.86
CA PRO A 29 31.60 17.27 5.13
C PRO A 29 30.87 18.62 5.13
N VAL A 30 29.66 18.63 5.70
CA VAL A 30 28.83 19.83 5.86
C VAL A 30 29.56 20.82 6.77
N GLY A 31 30.29 21.72 6.19
CA GLY A 31 30.95 22.86 6.82
C GLY A 31 30.32 24.15 6.34
N GLN A 32 29.98 24.98 7.30
CA GLN A 32 29.36 26.30 7.17
C GLN A 32 29.94 27.11 6.01
N HIS A 33 29.10 27.46 5.02
CA HIS A 33 29.46 28.43 3.99
C HIS A 33 28.76 29.74 4.29
N ALA A 34 29.58 30.77 4.52
CA ALA A 34 29.16 32.17 4.51
C ALA A 34 28.66 32.56 3.11
N PRO A 35 27.66 33.46 3.00
CA PRO A 35 27.11 33.86 1.70
C PRO A 35 28.14 34.66 0.91
N GLN A 36 28.55 34.15 -0.27
CA GLN A 36 29.26 34.90 -1.29
C GLN A 36 28.26 35.62 -2.23
N PRO A 37 28.54 36.84 -2.66
CA PRO A 37 27.71 37.56 -3.63
C PRO A 37 27.77 36.84 -5.00
N GLN A 38 26.64 36.37 -5.47
CA GLN A 38 26.50 35.76 -6.79
C GLN A 38 26.46 36.84 -7.88
N ALA A 39 27.42 36.80 -8.79
CA ALA A 39 27.39 37.57 -10.02
C ALA A 39 26.27 37.02 -10.94
N ALA A 40 25.49 37.95 -11.51
CA ALA A 40 24.37 37.63 -12.39
C ALA A 40 24.84 36.88 -13.64
N ALA A 41 24.36 35.66 -13.86
CA ALA A 41 24.47 34.91 -15.10
C ALA A 41 23.30 35.30 -16.05
N PRO A 42 23.52 35.29 -17.39
CA PRO A 42 22.50 35.73 -18.34
C PRO A 42 21.30 34.77 -18.39
N ALA A 43 20.12 35.38 -18.51
CA ALA A 43 18.84 34.70 -18.58
C ALA A 43 18.78 33.66 -19.72
N ALA A 44 18.70 32.39 -19.40
CA ALA A 44 18.29 31.36 -20.32
C ALA A 44 16.75 31.40 -20.46
N ALA A 45 16.29 31.30 -21.70
CA ALA A 45 14.91 31.48 -22.11
C ALA A 45 13.92 30.68 -21.23
N ALA A 46 12.96 31.40 -20.68
CA ALA A 46 11.82 30.86 -19.98
C ALA A 46 10.93 30.08 -20.99
N THR A 47 10.93 28.76 -20.89
CA THR A 47 9.83 27.94 -21.42
C THR A 47 8.59 28.24 -20.60
N ALA A 48 7.49 28.53 -21.27
CA ALA A 48 6.23 28.97 -20.74
C ALA A 48 5.84 28.19 -19.48
N ALA A 49 5.85 28.88 -18.33
CA ALA A 49 5.25 28.39 -17.10
C ALA A 49 3.74 28.58 -17.22
N ASP A 50 2.99 27.52 -16.92
CA ASP A 50 1.57 27.64 -16.63
C ASP A 50 1.37 28.68 -15.53
N PRO A 51 0.38 29.60 -15.65
CA PRO A 51 0.25 30.76 -14.75
C PRO A 51 -0.33 30.43 -13.36
N GLU A 52 -0.35 29.19 -12.94
CA GLU A 52 -0.82 28.79 -11.61
C GLU A 52 0.27 28.04 -10.83
N GLY A 53 1.06 28.81 -10.07
CA GLY A 53 1.91 28.25 -9.03
C GLY A 53 3.33 28.80 -9.01
N ASP A 54 3.52 29.89 -8.28
CA ASP A 54 4.84 30.44 -7.89
C ASP A 54 5.46 29.60 -6.75
N GLY A 55 5.49 28.27 -6.94
CA GLY A 55 6.07 27.31 -6.00
C GLY A 55 7.51 26.95 -6.40
N PRO A 56 8.34 26.48 -5.44
CA PRO A 56 9.70 26.07 -5.73
C PRO A 56 9.74 24.97 -6.79
N ALA A 57 10.59 25.16 -7.81
CA ALA A 57 10.82 24.16 -8.84
C ALA A 57 11.46 22.91 -8.22
N TYR A 58 10.76 21.81 -8.22
CA TYR A 58 11.29 20.52 -7.75
C TYR A 58 12.07 19.85 -8.86
N GLY A 59 13.15 19.18 -8.50
CA GLY A 59 13.91 18.36 -9.41
C GLY A 59 13.06 17.24 -10.03
N PRO A 60 13.57 16.61 -11.11
CA PRO A 60 12.86 15.52 -11.77
C PRO A 60 12.47 14.43 -10.77
N ALA A 61 11.27 13.88 -10.91
CA ALA A 61 10.86 12.73 -10.13
C ALA A 61 11.84 11.59 -10.40
N THR A 62 12.35 10.97 -9.35
CA THR A 62 13.41 9.96 -9.41
C THR A 62 13.02 8.68 -10.15
N VAL A 63 11.73 8.48 -10.41
CA VAL A 63 11.24 7.35 -11.20
C VAL A 63 11.08 7.76 -12.66
N ALA A 64 11.95 7.25 -13.52
CA ALA A 64 11.93 7.37 -14.98
C ALA A 64 12.19 8.76 -15.56
N GLY A 65 12.98 9.62 -14.92
CA GLY A 65 13.44 10.90 -15.51
C GLY A 65 12.31 11.88 -15.85
N ASN A 66 11.15 11.72 -15.21
CA ASN A 66 10.01 12.60 -15.45
C ASN A 66 10.20 13.93 -14.69
N THR A 67 10.31 15.02 -15.44
CA THR A 67 10.46 16.39 -14.90
C THR A 67 9.16 16.97 -14.33
N ARG A 68 8.06 16.21 -14.36
CA ARG A 68 6.78 16.68 -13.83
C ARG A 68 6.79 16.69 -12.31
N VAL A 69 6.35 17.80 -11.74
CA VAL A 69 6.06 17.90 -10.31
C VAL A 69 4.94 16.93 -9.95
N THR A 70 5.20 16.01 -9.02
CA THR A 70 4.16 15.08 -8.53
C THR A 70 3.16 15.81 -7.65
N ASP A 71 1.93 15.27 -7.52
CA ASP A 71 0.92 15.83 -6.62
C ASP A 71 1.40 15.90 -5.17
N ALA A 72 2.22 14.94 -4.74
CA ALA A 72 2.85 14.93 -3.43
C ALA A 72 3.85 16.09 -3.26
N GLN A 73 4.68 16.34 -4.25
CA GLN A 73 5.63 17.47 -4.24
C GLN A 73 4.91 18.82 -4.23
N ARG A 74 3.86 18.96 -5.06
CA ARG A 74 3.02 20.16 -5.08
C ARG A 74 2.35 20.38 -3.73
N ALA A 75 1.77 19.33 -3.14
CA ALA A 75 1.11 19.38 -1.84
C ALA A 75 2.07 19.79 -0.71
N ARG A 76 3.32 19.31 -0.75
CA ARG A 76 4.37 19.73 0.20
C ARG A 76 4.73 21.21 0.01
N ALA A 77 4.88 21.66 -1.23
CA ALA A 77 5.15 23.07 -1.53
C ALA A 77 4.05 23.99 -1.04
N GLU A 78 2.80 23.58 -1.20
CA GLU A 78 1.60 24.31 -0.75
C GLU A 78 1.39 24.23 0.78
N GLY A 79 2.24 23.51 1.53
CA GLY A 79 2.11 23.32 2.98
C GLY A 79 0.88 22.51 3.37
N ARG A 80 0.30 21.73 2.45
CA ARG A 80 -0.84 20.86 2.76
C ARG A 80 -0.43 19.72 3.69
N SER A 81 -1.36 19.21 4.48
CA SER A 81 -1.13 18.04 5.32
C SER A 81 -0.70 16.83 4.47
N PRO A 82 0.35 16.09 4.87
CA PRO A 82 0.75 14.85 4.20
C PRO A 82 -0.28 13.73 4.35
N ILE A 83 -1.30 13.96 5.14
CA ILE A 83 -2.32 12.99 5.45
C ILE A 83 -3.61 13.41 4.79
N ILE A 84 -4.04 12.59 3.82
CA ILE A 84 -5.30 12.77 3.09
C ILE A 84 -6.12 11.50 3.30
N GLU A 85 -7.22 11.63 4.01
CA GLU A 85 -8.06 10.48 4.32
C GLU A 85 -8.84 10.00 3.09
N PRO A 86 -9.06 8.67 2.95
CA PRO A 86 -9.74 8.09 1.80
C PRO A 86 -11.17 8.63 1.56
N GLY A 87 -11.87 9.01 2.64
CA GLY A 87 -13.24 9.51 2.57
C GLY A 87 -14.29 8.39 2.47
N MET A 88 -15.56 8.82 2.27
CA MET A 88 -16.73 7.93 2.36
C MET A 88 -16.76 6.84 1.28
N GLN A 89 -16.32 7.12 0.03
CA GLN A 89 -16.42 6.14 -1.06
C GLN A 89 -15.51 4.91 -0.83
N PRO A 90 -14.20 5.06 -0.57
CA PRO A 90 -13.35 3.93 -0.19
C PRO A 90 -13.82 3.25 1.11
N ALA A 91 -14.29 4.01 2.10
CA ALA A 91 -14.85 3.44 3.34
C ALA A 91 -16.06 2.54 3.07
N ALA A 92 -16.96 2.94 2.17
CA ALA A 92 -18.10 2.12 1.76
C ALA A 92 -17.66 0.82 1.05
N LEU A 93 -16.61 0.86 0.22
CA LEU A 93 -16.06 -0.35 -0.40
C LEU A 93 -15.39 -1.27 0.63
N THR A 94 -14.66 -0.72 1.60
CA THR A 94 -14.11 -1.49 2.73
C THR A 94 -15.24 -2.14 3.54
N ALA A 95 -16.30 -1.38 3.83
CA ALA A 95 -17.46 -1.88 4.55
C ALA A 95 -18.17 -3.01 3.78
N LEU A 96 -18.37 -2.83 2.47
CA LEU A 96 -18.94 -3.87 1.62
C LEU A 96 -18.09 -5.15 1.65
N LEU A 97 -16.78 -5.02 1.49
CA LEU A 97 -15.87 -6.17 1.51
C LEU A 97 -15.82 -6.84 2.90
N GLY A 98 -15.83 -6.05 3.98
CA GLY A 98 -15.91 -6.56 5.35
C GLY A 98 -17.22 -7.31 5.62
N LEU A 99 -18.36 -6.78 5.15
CA LEU A 99 -19.66 -7.45 5.25
C LEU A 99 -19.74 -8.72 4.37
N LEU A 100 -19.09 -8.71 3.20
CA LEU A 100 -18.96 -9.93 2.39
C LEU A 100 -18.14 -11.00 3.11
N LEU A 101 -17.01 -10.65 3.73
CA LEU A 101 -16.25 -11.59 4.57
C LEU A 101 -17.10 -12.11 5.71
N ALA A 102 -17.80 -11.23 6.44
CA ALA A 102 -18.68 -11.60 7.55
C ALA A 102 -19.80 -12.55 7.13
N GLY A 103 -20.54 -12.20 6.09
CA GLY A 103 -21.68 -13.00 5.64
C GLY A 103 -21.30 -14.32 4.99
N THR A 104 -20.15 -14.37 4.27
CA THR A 104 -19.69 -15.60 3.62
C THR A 104 -18.98 -16.55 4.56
N ALA A 105 -18.51 -16.09 5.72
CA ALA A 105 -17.93 -16.95 6.76
C ALA A 105 -18.91 -18.02 7.23
N GLU A 106 -20.20 -17.67 7.34
CA GLU A 106 -21.28 -18.57 7.73
C GLU A 106 -21.67 -19.58 6.62
N LEU A 107 -21.35 -19.25 5.36
CA LEU A 107 -21.57 -20.14 4.21
C LEU A 107 -20.49 -21.23 4.08
N GLY A 108 -19.47 -21.14 4.91
CA GLY A 108 -18.35 -22.07 4.95
C GLY A 108 -17.09 -21.56 4.26
N VAL A 109 -16.03 -22.36 4.36
CA VAL A 109 -14.67 -21.98 3.96
C VAL A 109 -14.54 -21.58 2.50
N TYR A 110 -15.23 -22.24 1.60
CA TYR A 110 -15.19 -21.92 0.15
C TYR A 110 -15.93 -20.63 -0.19
N GLY A 111 -17.03 -20.34 0.54
CA GLY A 111 -17.73 -19.07 0.40
C GLY A 111 -16.83 -17.88 0.83
N LEU A 112 -16.14 -18.05 1.95
CA LEU A 112 -15.22 -17.05 2.48
C LEU A 112 -14.01 -16.76 1.56
N LEU A 113 -13.54 -17.77 0.82
CA LEU A 113 -12.39 -17.60 -0.11
C LEU A 113 -12.65 -16.51 -1.16
N VAL A 114 -13.87 -16.36 -1.64
CA VAL A 114 -14.16 -15.40 -2.72
C VAL A 114 -13.83 -13.95 -2.31
N PRO A 115 -14.42 -13.38 -1.26
CA PRO A 115 -14.06 -12.03 -0.82
C PRO A 115 -12.65 -11.95 -0.25
N LEU A 116 -12.09 -13.01 0.32
CA LEU A 116 -10.72 -13.06 0.81
C LEU A 116 -9.71 -12.91 -0.33
N VAL A 117 -9.84 -13.65 -1.42
CA VAL A 117 -8.95 -13.55 -2.59
C VAL A 117 -9.02 -12.15 -3.22
N VAL A 118 -10.21 -11.55 -3.26
CA VAL A 118 -10.36 -10.15 -3.69
C VAL A 118 -9.60 -9.22 -2.75
N LEU A 119 -9.75 -9.37 -1.42
CA LEU A 119 -9.02 -8.60 -0.42
C LEU A 119 -7.51 -8.71 -0.64
N GLN A 120 -6.98 -9.92 -0.77
CA GLN A 120 -5.56 -10.20 -0.96
C GLN A 120 -5.00 -9.57 -2.24
N GLY A 121 -5.71 -9.68 -3.35
CA GLY A 121 -5.31 -9.07 -4.63
C GLY A 121 -5.28 -7.54 -4.55
N VAL A 122 -6.33 -6.95 -3.96
CA VAL A 122 -6.39 -5.49 -3.76
C VAL A 122 -5.35 -5.01 -2.75
N THR A 123 -5.01 -5.81 -1.73
CA THR A 123 -3.94 -5.52 -0.77
C THR A 123 -2.59 -5.46 -1.47
N ALA A 124 -2.24 -6.49 -2.23
CA ALA A 124 -0.97 -6.54 -2.96
C ALA A 124 -0.85 -5.36 -3.94
N ALA A 125 -1.86 -5.10 -4.77
CA ALA A 125 -1.87 -3.99 -5.71
C ALA A 125 -1.86 -2.63 -5.00
N GLY A 126 -2.61 -2.49 -3.91
CA GLY A 126 -2.73 -1.28 -3.12
C GLY A 126 -1.41 -0.88 -2.46
N TRP A 127 -0.68 -1.84 -1.91
CA TRP A 127 0.61 -1.59 -1.28
C TRP A 127 1.64 -1.03 -2.27
N PHE A 128 1.75 -1.60 -3.47
CA PHE A 128 2.66 -1.09 -4.50
C PHE A 128 2.23 0.30 -5.00
N ARG A 129 0.94 0.55 -5.10
CA ARG A 129 0.43 1.91 -5.45
C ARG A 129 0.75 2.93 -4.36
N LEU A 130 0.57 2.57 -3.09
CA LEU A 130 0.87 3.42 -1.95
C LEU A 130 2.35 3.84 -1.94
N ASN A 131 3.23 2.92 -2.32
CA ASN A 131 4.68 3.16 -2.40
C ASN A 131 5.13 3.77 -3.74
N GLY A 132 4.22 4.22 -4.59
CA GLY A 132 4.57 4.86 -5.87
C GLY A 132 5.17 3.93 -6.93
N MET A 133 5.13 2.61 -6.71
CA MET A 133 5.76 1.59 -7.58
C MET A 133 4.78 1.00 -8.60
N TRP A 134 3.91 1.81 -9.17
CA TRP A 134 2.97 1.34 -10.19
C TRP A 134 3.57 1.47 -11.61
N PRO A 135 3.43 0.46 -12.48
CA PRO A 135 2.76 -0.85 -12.36
C PRO A 135 3.73 -2.00 -12.05
N ALA A 136 4.08 -2.22 -10.80
CA ALA A 136 4.99 -3.29 -10.35
C ALA A 136 4.37 -4.69 -10.51
N ARG A 137 4.11 -5.12 -11.75
CA ARG A 137 3.38 -6.36 -12.07
C ARG A 137 3.97 -7.59 -11.40
N GLN A 138 5.30 -7.73 -11.40
CA GLN A 138 5.98 -8.89 -10.80
C GLN A 138 5.81 -8.92 -9.28
N GLY A 139 6.00 -7.78 -8.61
CA GLY A 139 5.85 -7.69 -7.16
C GLY A 139 4.41 -7.93 -6.70
N ILE A 140 3.44 -7.37 -7.42
CA ILE A 140 2.00 -7.59 -7.16
C ILE A 140 1.66 -9.07 -7.34
N ALA A 141 2.09 -9.67 -8.46
CA ALA A 141 1.84 -11.09 -8.72
C ALA A 141 2.50 -11.98 -7.66
N LEU A 142 3.73 -11.65 -7.24
CA LEU A 142 4.44 -12.38 -6.19
C LEU A 142 3.72 -12.29 -4.84
N GLY A 143 3.32 -11.09 -4.42
CA GLY A 143 2.59 -10.89 -3.16
C GLY A 143 1.24 -11.62 -3.16
N PHE A 144 0.50 -11.52 -4.25
CA PHE A 144 -0.78 -12.23 -4.41
C PHE A 144 -0.61 -13.75 -4.46
N ALA A 145 0.39 -14.27 -5.19
CA ALA A 145 0.69 -15.71 -5.21
C ALA A 145 1.06 -16.24 -3.82
N GLY A 146 1.76 -15.44 -3.00
CA GLY A 146 2.04 -15.77 -1.61
C GLY A 146 0.80 -15.94 -0.76
N ALA A 147 -0.17 -15.06 -0.96
CA ALA A 147 -1.45 -15.14 -0.25
C ALA A 147 -2.24 -16.39 -0.66
N LEU A 148 -2.33 -16.67 -1.96
CA LEU A 148 -2.98 -17.90 -2.44
C LEU A 148 -2.28 -19.18 -1.94
N ALA A 149 -0.94 -19.16 -1.88
CA ALA A 149 -0.19 -20.28 -1.31
C ALA A 149 -0.48 -20.47 0.18
N ALA A 150 -0.63 -19.38 0.95
CA ALA A 150 -1.02 -19.44 2.35
C ALA A 150 -2.44 -19.97 2.53
N ASP A 151 -3.38 -19.57 1.67
CA ASP A 151 -4.74 -20.09 1.70
C ASP A 151 -4.77 -21.60 1.45
N VAL A 152 -4.06 -22.06 0.42
CA VAL A 152 -3.92 -23.49 0.14
C VAL A 152 -3.25 -24.23 1.30
N ALA A 153 -2.21 -23.66 1.90
CA ALA A 153 -1.52 -24.25 3.03
C ALA A 153 -2.44 -24.39 4.26
N VAL A 154 -3.26 -23.38 4.57
CA VAL A 154 -4.22 -23.43 5.67
C VAL A 154 -5.34 -24.42 5.38
N LEU A 155 -5.85 -24.47 4.14
CA LEU A 155 -6.86 -25.45 3.74
C LEU A 155 -6.36 -26.90 3.85
N ALA A 156 -5.10 -27.12 3.46
CA ALA A 156 -4.50 -28.47 3.50
C ALA A 156 -4.11 -28.90 4.92
N ALA A 157 -3.57 -27.98 5.73
CA ALA A 157 -3.10 -28.27 7.08
C ALA A 157 -4.20 -28.23 8.15
N GLY A 158 -5.30 -27.55 7.85
CA GLY A 158 -6.39 -27.28 8.80
C GLY A 158 -6.13 -26.09 9.71
N ARG A 159 -7.21 -25.57 10.31
CA ARG A 159 -7.18 -24.38 11.17
C ARG A 159 -6.26 -24.52 12.39
N GLU A 160 -6.08 -25.73 12.89
CA GLU A 160 -5.19 -26.00 14.03
C GLU A 160 -3.74 -25.68 13.73
N HIS A 161 -3.31 -25.92 12.50
CA HIS A 161 -1.94 -25.68 12.02
C HIS A 161 -1.80 -24.36 11.26
N ALA A 162 -2.83 -23.53 11.23
CA ALA A 162 -2.81 -22.26 10.51
C ALA A 162 -1.64 -21.33 10.88
N PRO A 163 -1.19 -21.20 12.16
CA PRO A 163 -0.01 -20.42 12.50
C PRO A 163 1.23 -20.87 11.72
N ALA A 164 1.47 -22.18 11.71
CA ALA A 164 2.63 -22.75 11.02
C ALA A 164 2.51 -22.58 9.49
N ALA A 165 1.32 -22.78 8.94
CA ALA A 165 1.04 -22.59 7.51
C ALA A 165 1.27 -21.14 7.06
N ILE A 166 0.72 -20.17 7.79
CA ILE A 166 0.85 -18.74 7.47
C ILE A 166 2.29 -18.28 7.63
N LEU A 167 2.93 -18.57 8.78
CA LEU A 167 4.31 -18.14 9.04
C LEU A 167 5.33 -18.85 8.15
N GLY A 168 5.11 -20.14 7.88
CA GLY A 168 5.94 -20.91 6.95
C GLY A 168 5.87 -20.35 5.53
N THR A 169 4.66 -20.06 5.04
CA THR A 169 4.48 -19.41 3.72
C THR A 169 5.15 -18.04 3.69
N LEU A 170 4.97 -17.23 4.74
CA LEU A 170 5.60 -15.92 4.84
C LEU A 170 7.13 -16.04 4.78
N GLY A 171 7.72 -16.98 5.55
CA GLY A 171 9.16 -17.22 5.55
C GLY A 171 9.68 -17.62 4.16
N VAL A 172 9.01 -18.54 3.47
CA VAL A 172 9.35 -18.95 2.10
C VAL A 172 9.27 -17.77 1.14
N TRP A 173 8.23 -16.92 1.25
CA TRP A 173 8.06 -15.76 0.38
C TRP A 173 9.09 -14.65 0.62
N VAL A 174 9.50 -14.45 1.86
CA VAL A 174 10.63 -13.54 2.18
C VAL A 174 11.90 -14.04 1.52
N LEU A 175 12.23 -15.32 1.66
CA LEU A 175 13.42 -15.91 1.01
C LEU A 175 13.34 -15.82 -0.52
N LEU A 176 12.17 -16.12 -1.09
CA LEU A 176 11.95 -16.00 -2.53
C LEU A 176 12.14 -14.55 -3.01
N SER A 177 11.60 -13.58 -2.28
CA SER A 177 11.76 -12.15 -2.58
C SER A 177 13.23 -11.74 -2.55
N LEU A 178 13.99 -12.21 -1.55
CA LEU A 178 15.44 -11.99 -1.46
C LEU A 178 16.17 -12.56 -2.67
N VAL A 179 15.92 -13.83 -3.05
CA VAL A 179 16.55 -14.47 -4.20
C VAL A 179 16.24 -13.73 -5.50
N LEU A 180 14.99 -13.31 -5.69
CA LEU A 180 14.58 -12.56 -6.88
C LEU A 180 15.28 -11.20 -6.96
N GLN A 181 15.41 -10.50 -5.83
CA GLN A 181 16.11 -9.21 -5.79
C GLN A 181 17.63 -9.35 -5.97
N LEU A 182 18.24 -10.42 -5.44
CA LEU A 182 19.67 -10.71 -5.70
C LEU A 182 19.95 -10.98 -7.18
N ARG A 183 18.96 -11.50 -7.92
CA ARG A 183 19.05 -11.73 -9.36
C ARG A 183 18.69 -10.51 -10.21
N SER A 184 18.16 -9.46 -9.59
CA SER A 184 17.83 -8.22 -10.28
C SER A 184 19.10 -7.48 -10.71
N HIS A 185 19.07 -6.86 -11.90
CA HIS A 185 20.13 -5.99 -12.41
C HIS A 185 19.86 -4.50 -12.10
N ALA A 186 18.87 -4.19 -11.28
CA ALA A 186 18.57 -2.82 -10.85
C ALA A 186 19.67 -2.29 -9.92
N ASP A 187 19.75 -0.98 -9.79
CA ASP A 187 20.67 -0.32 -8.87
C ASP A 187 20.42 -0.76 -7.41
N PRO A 188 21.45 -0.74 -6.53
CA PRO A 188 21.32 -1.20 -5.15
C PRO A 188 20.19 -0.55 -4.37
N ASP A 189 19.96 0.75 -4.53
CA ASP A 189 18.90 1.48 -3.84
C ASP A 189 17.50 1.07 -4.34
N GLU A 190 17.34 0.90 -5.65
CA GLU A 190 16.09 0.40 -6.24
C GLU A 190 15.81 -1.04 -5.81
N ARG A 191 16.85 -1.89 -5.72
CA ARG A 191 16.71 -3.26 -5.23
C ARG A 191 16.25 -3.30 -3.78
N MET A 192 16.85 -2.48 -2.92
CA MET A 192 16.49 -2.42 -1.50
C MET A 192 15.04 -1.94 -1.33
N TYR A 193 14.66 -0.88 -2.03
CA TYR A 193 13.30 -0.36 -2.00
C TYR A 193 12.28 -1.37 -2.56
N GLY A 194 12.61 -2.01 -3.69
CA GLY A 194 11.79 -3.06 -4.28
C GLY A 194 11.64 -4.29 -3.38
N LEU A 195 12.72 -4.67 -2.65
CA LEU A 195 12.68 -5.76 -1.67
C LEU A 195 11.73 -5.43 -0.53
N MET A 196 11.89 -4.25 0.09
CA MET A 196 11.02 -3.82 1.20
C MET A 196 9.56 -3.78 0.78
N ALA A 197 9.27 -3.21 -0.40
CA ALA A 197 7.90 -3.16 -0.92
C ALA A 197 7.32 -4.55 -1.20
N SER A 198 8.12 -5.46 -1.78
CA SER A 198 7.67 -6.82 -2.11
C SER A 198 7.42 -7.66 -0.87
N VAL A 199 8.33 -7.60 0.11
CA VAL A 199 8.18 -8.33 1.38
C VAL A 199 6.96 -7.83 2.15
N ALA A 200 6.78 -6.50 2.24
CA ALA A 200 5.63 -5.93 2.93
C ALA A 200 4.30 -6.23 2.22
N ALA A 201 4.27 -6.16 0.87
CA ALA A 201 3.08 -6.54 0.10
C ALA A 201 2.69 -8.01 0.32
N ALA A 202 3.68 -8.91 0.26
CA ALA A 202 3.48 -10.33 0.51
C ALA A 202 3.02 -10.57 1.95
N ALA A 203 3.65 -9.94 2.94
CA ALA A 203 3.28 -10.08 4.34
C ALA A 203 1.83 -9.66 4.59
N LEU A 204 1.42 -8.48 4.11
CA LEU A 204 0.06 -7.96 4.28
C LEU A 204 -0.99 -8.83 3.56
N ALA A 205 -0.67 -9.35 2.38
CA ALA A 205 -1.58 -10.23 1.65
C ALA A 205 -1.67 -11.64 2.30
N ILE A 206 -0.55 -12.18 2.77
CA ILE A 206 -0.49 -13.49 3.45
C ILE A 206 -1.20 -13.45 4.80
N VAL A 207 -1.01 -12.41 5.62
CA VAL A 207 -1.67 -12.34 6.93
C VAL A 207 -3.19 -12.20 6.83
N ALA A 208 -3.72 -11.73 5.69
CA ALA A 208 -5.16 -11.71 5.44
C ALA A 208 -5.78 -13.13 5.43
N THR A 209 -4.99 -14.20 5.16
CA THR A 209 -5.39 -15.59 5.34
C THR A 209 -5.84 -15.89 6.79
N GLY A 210 -5.52 -15.01 7.73
CA GLY A 210 -6.05 -15.07 9.10
C GLY A 210 -7.58 -15.16 9.17
N TYR A 211 -8.31 -14.57 8.23
CA TYR A 211 -9.76 -14.75 8.14
C TYR A 211 -10.16 -16.20 7.88
N LEU A 212 -9.42 -16.91 7.03
CA LEU A 212 -9.67 -18.34 6.76
C LEU A 212 -9.35 -19.22 7.96
N ALA A 213 -8.37 -18.81 8.75
CA ALA A 213 -7.92 -19.49 9.95
C ALA A 213 -8.82 -19.23 11.18
N ALA A 214 -9.56 -18.12 11.18
CA ALA A 214 -10.43 -17.71 12.28
C ALA A 214 -11.72 -18.56 12.35
N PRO A 215 -12.36 -18.69 13.54
CA PRO A 215 -13.72 -19.18 13.65
C PRO A 215 -14.69 -18.31 12.83
N PRO A 216 -15.74 -18.90 12.20
CA PRO A 216 -16.72 -18.14 11.42
C PRO A 216 -17.33 -16.96 12.17
N ASP A 217 -17.76 -17.17 13.41
CA ASP A 217 -18.31 -16.13 14.29
C ASP A 217 -17.37 -14.96 14.49
N ALA A 218 -16.07 -15.24 14.63
CA ALA A 218 -15.06 -14.20 14.77
C ALA A 218 -14.88 -13.39 13.48
N VAL A 219 -14.98 -14.04 12.32
CA VAL A 219 -14.97 -13.37 11.03
C VAL A 219 -16.20 -12.50 10.86
N ALA A 220 -17.38 -13.01 11.23
CA ALA A 220 -18.65 -12.29 11.18
C ALA A 220 -18.57 -11.01 12.04
N VAL A 221 -18.18 -11.16 13.30
CA VAL A 221 -18.01 -10.03 14.23
C VAL A 221 -16.92 -9.05 13.75
N GLY A 222 -15.74 -9.57 13.39
CA GLY A 222 -14.61 -8.75 12.99
C GLY A 222 -14.85 -7.98 11.70
N GLY A 223 -15.41 -8.63 10.68
CA GLY A 223 -15.75 -8.01 9.40
C GLY A 223 -16.80 -6.91 9.53
N ALA A 224 -17.87 -7.17 10.31
CA ALA A 224 -18.90 -6.18 10.60
C ALA A 224 -18.35 -5.00 11.42
N ALA A 225 -17.53 -5.26 12.44
CA ALA A 225 -16.90 -4.23 13.25
C ALA A 225 -15.99 -3.31 12.43
N VAL A 226 -15.14 -3.88 11.55
CA VAL A 226 -14.30 -3.09 10.63
C VAL A 226 -15.17 -2.26 9.70
N ALA A 227 -16.25 -2.83 9.13
CA ALA A 227 -17.17 -2.11 8.26
C ALA A 227 -17.74 -0.86 8.93
N VAL A 228 -18.24 -1.03 10.16
CA VAL A 228 -18.80 0.07 10.94
C VAL A 228 -17.73 1.09 11.36
N ALA A 229 -16.54 0.61 11.76
CA ALA A 229 -15.42 1.48 12.14
C ALA A 229 -14.99 2.42 11.02
N VAL A 230 -14.81 1.91 9.80
CA VAL A 230 -14.33 2.73 8.67
C VAL A 230 -15.40 3.71 8.19
N LEU A 231 -16.67 3.32 8.22
CA LEU A 231 -17.79 4.23 7.93
C LEU A 231 -17.88 5.35 8.96
N ALA A 232 -17.81 5.01 10.26
CA ALA A 232 -17.81 6.01 11.34
C ALA A 232 -16.59 6.94 11.25
N ARG A 233 -15.42 6.41 10.87
CA ARG A 233 -14.20 7.18 10.67
C ARG A 233 -14.29 8.20 9.54
N SER A 234 -15.07 7.90 8.50
CA SER A 234 -15.27 8.76 7.33
C SER A 234 -16.28 9.90 7.54
N LEU A 235 -16.91 9.98 8.72
CA LEU A 235 -17.80 11.09 9.06
C LEU A 235 -16.99 12.39 9.23
N PRO A 236 -17.59 13.57 8.94
CA PRO A 236 -16.95 14.86 9.05
C PRO A 236 -16.83 15.31 10.52
N LEU A 237 -16.06 14.60 11.30
CA LEU A 237 -15.79 14.86 12.71
C LEU A 237 -14.32 15.27 12.90
N PRO A 238 -14.00 16.02 13.98
CA PRO A 238 -12.60 16.23 14.36
C PRO A 238 -11.86 14.89 14.52
N ALA A 239 -10.59 14.83 14.10
CA ALA A 239 -9.84 13.59 13.99
C ALA A 239 -9.87 12.70 15.25
N ALA A 240 -9.68 13.29 16.44
CA ALA A 240 -9.73 12.54 17.70
C ALA A 240 -11.14 12.00 18.01
N ALA A 241 -12.18 12.83 17.82
CA ALA A 241 -13.55 12.41 18.04
C ALA A 241 -13.97 11.30 17.08
N SER A 242 -13.58 11.40 15.80
CA SER A 242 -13.85 10.41 14.79
C SER A 242 -13.24 9.04 15.12
N VAL A 243 -12.01 9.00 15.65
CA VAL A 243 -11.37 7.74 16.11
C VAL A 243 -12.15 7.13 17.28
N VAL A 244 -12.52 7.95 18.29
CA VAL A 244 -13.29 7.45 19.44
C VAL A 244 -14.65 6.92 19.00
N VAL A 245 -15.36 7.66 18.15
CA VAL A 245 -16.67 7.24 17.62
C VAL A 245 -16.52 5.94 16.82
N ALA A 246 -15.49 5.81 15.99
CA ALA A 246 -15.24 4.60 15.22
C ALA A 246 -15.00 3.37 16.12
N LEU A 247 -14.21 3.52 17.18
CA LEU A 247 -13.93 2.43 18.13
C LEU A 247 -15.17 2.02 18.91
N LEU A 248 -15.96 3.00 19.42
CA LEU A 248 -17.20 2.73 20.14
C LEU A 248 -18.26 2.09 19.23
N ALA A 249 -18.38 2.58 17.99
CA ALA A 249 -19.29 2.02 17.00
C ALA A 249 -18.91 0.58 16.63
N ALA A 250 -17.61 0.30 16.49
CA ALA A 250 -17.11 -1.06 16.24
C ALA A 250 -17.34 -2.00 17.42
N ALA A 251 -17.14 -1.54 18.66
CA ALA A 251 -17.46 -2.31 19.86
C ALA A 251 -18.96 -2.61 19.92
N GLY A 252 -19.82 -1.61 19.63
CA GLY A 252 -21.26 -1.78 19.52
C GLY A 252 -21.67 -2.77 18.43
N ALA A 253 -21.08 -2.69 17.24
CA ALA A 253 -21.29 -3.67 16.18
C ALA A 253 -20.82 -5.08 16.61
N GLY A 254 -19.69 -5.13 17.33
CA GLY A 254 -19.19 -6.38 17.92
C GLY A 254 -20.16 -7.02 18.92
N ILE A 255 -20.82 -6.22 19.78
CA ILE A 255 -21.86 -6.71 20.68
C ILE A 255 -23.08 -7.19 19.89
N ALA A 256 -23.53 -6.39 18.92
CA ALA A 256 -24.72 -6.69 18.14
C ALA A 256 -24.57 -8.02 17.35
N VAL A 257 -23.47 -8.19 16.61
CA VAL A 257 -23.21 -9.41 15.85
C VAL A 257 -22.81 -10.55 16.80
N GLY A 258 -22.02 -10.27 17.85
CA GLY A 258 -21.65 -11.25 18.88
C GLY A 258 -22.87 -11.84 19.60
N GLY A 259 -23.92 -11.04 19.80
CA GLY A 259 -25.19 -11.51 20.35
C GLY A 259 -25.98 -12.46 19.43
N MET A 260 -25.64 -12.50 18.15
CA MET A 260 -26.20 -13.43 17.15
C MET A 260 -25.33 -14.67 16.94
N THR A 261 -24.16 -14.73 17.59
CA THR A 261 -23.16 -15.80 17.51
C THR A 261 -22.80 -16.28 18.92
N ASP A 262 -21.97 -17.32 19.03
CA ASP A 262 -21.54 -17.88 20.31
C ASP A 262 -20.57 -16.95 21.10
N LEU A 263 -20.10 -15.86 20.49
CA LEU A 263 -19.21 -14.89 21.13
C LEU A 263 -19.92 -14.00 22.16
N GLY A 264 -21.22 -13.74 21.99
CA GLY A 264 -21.99 -12.91 22.91
C GLY A 264 -21.35 -11.54 23.15
N ALA A 265 -21.30 -11.09 24.41
CA ALA A 265 -20.72 -9.82 24.81
C ALA A 265 -19.20 -9.72 24.57
N LYS A 266 -18.47 -10.84 24.46
CA LYS A 266 -17.04 -10.89 24.11
C LYS A 266 -16.79 -10.29 22.72
N GLY A 267 -17.82 -10.26 21.85
CA GLY A 267 -17.78 -9.59 20.55
C GLY A 267 -17.37 -8.13 20.62
N ALA A 268 -17.64 -7.42 21.75
CA ALA A 268 -17.19 -6.04 21.95
C ALA A 268 -15.66 -5.92 21.90
N LEU A 269 -14.95 -6.83 22.59
CA LEU A 269 -13.48 -6.83 22.63
C LEU A 269 -12.89 -7.19 21.27
N LEU A 270 -13.46 -8.19 20.60
CA LEU A 270 -13.03 -8.57 19.26
C LEU A 270 -13.27 -7.44 18.26
N GLY A 271 -14.46 -6.81 18.30
CA GLY A 271 -14.79 -5.69 17.41
C GLY A 271 -13.90 -4.48 17.63
N ALA A 272 -13.66 -4.11 18.90
CA ALA A 272 -12.76 -3.01 19.24
C ALA A 272 -11.31 -3.30 18.78
N GLY A 273 -10.80 -4.51 19.03
CA GLY A 273 -9.46 -4.93 18.60
C GLY A 273 -9.30 -4.92 17.09
N ALA A 274 -10.28 -5.46 16.36
CA ALA A 274 -10.32 -5.42 14.90
C ALA A 274 -10.33 -3.97 14.38
N ALA A 275 -11.12 -3.09 15.01
CA ALA A 275 -11.20 -1.67 14.64
C ALA A 275 -9.89 -0.94 14.88
N VAL A 276 -9.18 -1.18 15.99
CA VAL A 276 -7.85 -0.58 16.23
C VAL A 276 -6.91 -0.90 15.06
N CYS A 277 -6.80 -2.16 14.68
CA CYS A 277 -5.95 -2.58 13.58
C CYS A 277 -6.43 -2.02 12.23
N ALA A 278 -7.76 -1.99 12.01
CA ALA A 278 -8.33 -1.40 10.80
C ALA A 278 -8.03 0.09 10.69
N LEU A 279 -8.11 0.86 11.78
CA LEU A 279 -7.76 2.28 11.81
C LEU A 279 -6.25 2.52 11.57
N ILE A 280 -5.39 1.61 12.02
CA ILE A 280 -3.95 1.63 11.67
C ILE A 280 -3.77 1.43 10.17
N GLY A 281 -4.42 0.44 9.57
CA GLY A 281 -4.41 0.21 8.12
C GLY A 281 -4.97 1.40 7.33
N HIS A 282 -6.07 1.98 7.79
CA HIS A 282 -6.67 3.19 7.22
C HIS A 282 -5.69 4.38 7.28
N ARG A 283 -5.02 4.55 8.41
CA ARG A 283 -4.01 5.61 8.58
C ARG A 283 -2.81 5.42 7.68
N ALA A 284 -2.32 4.19 7.52
CA ALA A 284 -1.24 3.87 6.59
C ALA A 284 -1.58 4.26 5.15
N ALA A 285 -2.82 3.96 4.71
CA ALA A 285 -3.31 4.33 3.37
C ALA A 285 -3.55 5.84 3.18
N SER A 286 -3.58 6.61 4.26
CA SER A 286 -3.81 8.06 4.26
C SER A 286 -2.51 8.85 4.25
N TYR A 287 -1.37 8.20 4.42
CA TYR A 287 -0.08 8.86 4.64
C TYR A 287 0.66 9.13 3.33
N ASP A 288 1.48 10.20 3.33
CA ASP A 288 2.37 10.63 2.24
C ASP A 288 1.66 11.05 0.94
N TYR A 289 0.60 11.86 1.06
CA TYR A 289 -0.14 12.43 -0.07
C TYR A 289 -0.72 11.39 -1.05
N PRO A 290 -1.51 10.45 -0.58
CA PRO A 290 -2.01 9.38 -1.42
C PRO A 290 -2.91 9.93 -2.54
N SER A 291 -2.75 9.36 -3.74
CA SER A 291 -3.64 9.65 -4.87
C SER A 291 -5.02 8.99 -4.69
N ARG A 292 -6.01 9.43 -5.47
CA ARG A 292 -7.33 8.78 -5.51
C ARG A 292 -7.23 7.27 -5.76
N PHE A 293 -6.32 6.82 -6.61
CA PHE A 293 -6.13 5.40 -6.90
C PHE A 293 -5.59 4.61 -5.69
N VAL A 294 -4.76 5.22 -4.85
CA VAL A 294 -4.31 4.63 -3.60
C VAL A 294 -5.49 4.44 -2.65
N HIS A 295 -6.37 5.44 -2.53
CA HIS A 295 -7.55 5.34 -1.69
C HIS A 295 -8.50 4.21 -2.11
N PHE A 296 -8.70 4.01 -3.42
CA PHE A 296 -9.56 2.93 -3.94
C PHE A 296 -8.89 1.55 -3.97
N THR A 297 -7.63 1.42 -3.57
CA THR A 297 -6.92 0.14 -3.44
C THR A 297 -6.41 -0.06 -2.01
N ALA A 298 -5.30 0.56 -1.63
CA ALA A 298 -4.77 0.46 -0.27
C ALA A 298 -5.77 0.94 0.79
N GLY A 299 -6.47 2.06 0.53
CA GLY A 299 -7.49 2.60 1.44
C GLY A 299 -8.66 1.66 1.68
N VAL A 300 -9.00 0.82 0.68
CA VAL A 300 -10.05 -0.20 0.81
C VAL A 300 -9.54 -1.45 1.52
N ALA A 301 -8.36 -1.95 1.16
CA ALA A 301 -7.90 -3.27 1.58
C ALA A 301 -7.12 -3.27 2.90
N LEU A 302 -6.25 -2.27 3.15
CA LEU A 302 -5.38 -2.27 4.33
C LEU A 302 -6.12 -2.31 5.67
N PRO A 303 -7.29 -1.65 5.85
CA PRO A 303 -8.04 -1.79 7.08
C PRO A 303 -8.42 -3.23 7.41
N LEU A 304 -8.90 -3.98 6.41
CA LEU A 304 -9.28 -5.38 6.58
C LEU A 304 -8.06 -6.29 6.74
N SER A 305 -7.02 -6.12 5.92
CA SER A 305 -5.81 -6.95 6.00
C SER A 305 -5.09 -6.77 7.34
N ALA A 306 -5.03 -5.54 7.85
CA ALA A 306 -4.45 -5.26 9.17
C ALA A 306 -5.29 -5.84 10.32
N ALA A 307 -6.61 -5.95 10.16
CA ALA A 307 -7.50 -6.53 11.18
C ALA A 307 -7.44 -8.07 11.23
N ALA A 308 -7.08 -8.74 10.13
CA ALA A 308 -7.14 -10.19 10.01
C ALA A 308 -6.40 -10.95 11.13
N PRO A 309 -5.15 -10.61 11.51
CA PRO A 309 -4.45 -11.29 12.61
C PRO A 309 -5.18 -11.20 13.95
N VAL A 310 -5.74 -10.02 14.25
CA VAL A 310 -6.47 -9.81 15.51
C VAL A 310 -7.78 -10.55 15.52
N VAL A 311 -8.53 -10.55 14.41
CA VAL A 311 -9.76 -11.33 14.27
C VAL A 311 -9.48 -12.81 14.52
N TRP A 312 -8.40 -13.34 13.95
CA TRP A 312 -8.01 -14.72 14.17
C TRP A 312 -7.58 -14.99 15.62
N MET A 313 -6.64 -14.17 16.16
CA MET A 313 -6.08 -14.40 17.51
C MET A 313 -7.15 -14.24 18.59
N LEU A 314 -7.92 -13.15 18.57
CA LEU A 314 -8.99 -12.94 19.53
C LEU A 314 -10.16 -13.91 19.32
N GLY A 315 -10.46 -14.26 18.06
CA GLY A 315 -11.47 -15.26 17.76
C GLY A 315 -11.17 -16.61 18.41
N ARG A 316 -9.92 -17.06 18.38
CA ARG A 316 -9.49 -18.28 19.06
C ARG A 316 -9.42 -18.16 20.59
N ALA A 317 -9.12 -16.99 21.10
CA ALA A 317 -8.98 -16.78 22.54
C ALA A 317 -10.33 -16.59 23.26
N LEU A 318 -11.33 -16.10 22.53
CA LEU A 318 -12.63 -15.75 23.08
C LEU A 318 -13.72 -16.80 22.80
N GLY A 319 -13.59 -17.58 21.72
CA GLY A 319 -14.46 -18.71 21.40
C GLY A 319 -13.96 -19.96 22.09
#